data_c54409f2c5cfc2d7bb7e41a030c990d7
#
_entry.id   c54409f2c5cfc2d7bb7e41a030c990d7
#
_cell.length_a   1.000
_cell.length_b   1.000
_cell.length_c   1.000
_cell.angle_alpha   90.00
_cell.angle_beta   90.00
_cell.angle_gamma   90.00
#
_symmetry.space_group_name_H-M   'P 1'
#
loop_
_entity.id
_entity.type
_entity.pdbx_description
1 polymer ?
#
loop_
_entity_poly.entity_id
_entity_poly.type
_entity_poly.pdbx_seq_one_letter_code
_entity_poly.pdbx_strand_id
1 'polypeptide(L)'
;MTSTAPRPAQPPRRLPTVEEVSAGGVVIDVHDRVAQIAVIARRNRAGRVEWCLPKGHVENDETLEQTAVREVAEETGIIGRVLGSLGTIEYWFSGSGTRVHKVVHHYLLEATGGELSIEGDPDAEAIDVAWIPLMDVHSHLTFPNERRIAQVAWERLAGAT
;
A
#
# COMPACT_ATOMS: atom_id res chain seq x y z
N MET A 1 42.40 -12.94 46.12
CA MET A 1 41.49 -11.92 45.52
C MET A 1 41.36 -12.16 44.06
N THR A 2 40.23 -12.75 43.70
CA THR A 2 39.90 -13.00 42.29
C THR A 2 39.25 -11.78 41.71
N SER A 3 39.98 -11.05 40.88
CA SER A 3 39.42 -10.00 40.05
C SER A 3 38.60 -10.63 38.97
N THR A 4 37.26 -10.54 39.05
CA THR A 4 36.38 -10.92 37.94
C THR A 4 36.46 -9.83 36.89
N ALA A 5 37.14 -10.12 35.79
CA ALA A 5 37.10 -9.25 34.63
C ALA A 5 35.63 -9.12 34.18
N PRO A 6 35.15 -7.91 33.86
CA PRO A 6 33.79 -7.77 33.31
C PRO A 6 33.67 -8.58 32.03
N ARG A 7 32.60 -9.35 31.91
CA ARG A 7 32.31 -10.05 30.65
C ARG A 7 32.31 -9.04 29.52
N PRO A 8 32.99 -9.34 28.40
CA PRO A 8 32.88 -8.47 27.24
C PRO A 8 31.39 -8.33 26.87
N ALA A 9 30.98 -7.10 26.61
CA ALA A 9 29.65 -6.82 26.20
C ALA A 9 29.27 -7.72 25.00
N GLN A 10 28.27 -8.55 25.18
CA GLN A 10 27.78 -9.34 24.06
C GLN A 10 27.25 -8.39 23.00
N PRO A 11 27.56 -8.63 21.73
CA PRO A 11 26.93 -7.83 20.65
C PRO A 11 25.41 -7.90 20.81
N PRO A 12 24.69 -6.80 20.56
CA PRO A 12 23.24 -6.82 20.66
C PRO A 12 22.69 -7.98 19.84
N ARG A 13 21.81 -8.78 20.45
CA ARG A 13 21.14 -9.86 19.74
C ARG A 13 20.39 -9.25 18.58
N ARG A 14 20.77 -9.63 17.38
CA ARG A 14 19.97 -9.29 16.20
C ARG A 14 18.66 -10.04 16.31
N LEU A 15 17.55 -9.29 16.31
CA LEU A 15 16.23 -9.88 16.20
C LEU A 15 16.13 -10.63 14.88
N PRO A 16 15.50 -11.82 14.86
CA PRO A 16 15.22 -12.49 13.59
C PRO A 16 14.36 -11.59 12.73
N THR A 17 14.67 -11.54 11.44
CA THR A 17 13.93 -10.75 10.46
C THR A 17 12.85 -11.60 9.82
N VAL A 18 11.62 -11.07 9.79
CA VAL A 18 10.49 -11.65 9.09
C VAL A 18 10.19 -10.78 7.87
N GLU A 19 10.09 -11.42 6.71
CA GLU A 19 9.72 -10.76 5.47
C GLU A 19 8.21 -10.80 5.27
N GLU A 20 7.60 -9.65 5.00
CA GLU A 20 6.20 -9.55 4.60
C GLU A 20 6.10 -8.89 3.23
N VAL A 21 5.30 -9.47 2.35
CA VAL A 21 5.10 -8.96 0.99
C VAL A 21 3.64 -8.66 0.77
N SER A 22 3.37 -7.44 0.31
CA SER A 22 2.04 -6.99 -0.07
C SER A 22 2.08 -6.41 -1.47
N ALA A 23 0.93 -6.31 -2.09
CA ALA A 23 0.77 -5.61 -3.35
C ALA A 23 -0.50 -4.78 -3.33
N GLY A 24 -0.50 -3.72 -4.10
CA GLY A 24 -1.65 -2.86 -4.22
C GLY A 24 -1.59 -2.06 -5.51
N GLY A 25 -2.47 -1.11 -5.65
CA GLY A 25 -2.54 -0.40 -6.91
C GLY A 25 -3.09 1.01 -6.85
N VAL A 26 -2.68 1.75 -7.85
CA VAL A 26 -3.29 3.00 -8.25
C VAL A 26 -4.20 2.66 -9.43
N VAL A 27 -5.50 2.54 -9.15
CA VAL A 27 -6.49 2.22 -10.17
C VAL A 27 -7.07 3.53 -10.72
N ILE A 28 -6.95 3.70 -12.03
CA ILE A 28 -7.31 4.94 -12.71
C ILE A 28 -8.57 4.75 -13.52
N ASP A 29 -9.47 5.72 -13.40
CA ASP A 29 -10.59 5.91 -14.31
C ASP A 29 -10.65 7.38 -14.72
N VAL A 30 -11.19 7.66 -15.89
CA VAL A 30 -11.31 9.02 -16.39
C VAL A 30 -12.79 9.44 -16.30
N HIS A 31 -13.04 10.46 -15.48
CA HIS A 31 -14.36 11.06 -15.31
C HIS A 31 -14.31 12.51 -15.80
N ASP A 32 -15.14 12.84 -16.79
CA ASP A 32 -15.17 14.21 -17.35
C ASP A 32 -13.78 14.73 -17.74
N ARG A 33 -12.98 13.88 -18.41
CA ARG A 33 -11.61 14.17 -18.86
C ARG A 33 -10.59 14.34 -17.74
N VAL A 34 -10.95 14.01 -16.51
CA VAL A 34 -10.05 14.07 -15.35
C VAL A 34 -9.71 12.66 -14.90
N ALA A 35 -8.42 12.35 -14.83
CA ALA A 35 -7.94 11.09 -14.29
C ALA A 35 -8.19 11.06 -12.78
N GLN A 36 -8.90 10.04 -12.32
CA GLN A 36 -9.27 9.82 -10.91
C GLN A 36 -8.64 8.52 -10.42
N ILE A 37 -8.29 8.47 -9.16
CA ILE A 37 -7.83 7.23 -8.52
C ILE A 37 -8.75 6.88 -7.36
N ALA A 38 -8.91 5.58 -7.10
CA ALA A 38 -9.69 5.10 -5.97
C ALA A 38 -8.79 4.97 -4.74
N VAL A 39 -9.20 5.62 -3.67
CA VAL A 39 -8.49 5.62 -2.38
C VAL A 39 -9.43 5.23 -1.26
N ILE A 40 -8.87 4.69 -0.18
CA ILE A 40 -9.63 4.27 1.00
C ILE A 40 -9.26 5.11 2.21
N ALA A 41 -10.22 5.27 3.10
CA ALA A 41 -10.00 5.92 4.39
C ALA A 41 -10.06 4.88 5.50
N ARG A 42 -9.14 5.00 6.47
CA ARG A 42 -9.08 4.16 7.67
C ARG A 42 -8.85 5.04 8.89
N ARG A 43 -9.26 4.55 10.07
CA ARG A 43 -8.87 5.19 11.33
C ARG A 43 -7.59 4.57 11.85
N ASN A 44 -6.63 5.40 12.23
CA ASN A 44 -5.44 4.94 12.92
C ASN A 44 -5.73 4.73 14.41
N ARG A 45 -4.71 4.26 15.17
CA ARG A 45 -4.85 4.02 16.61
C ARG A 45 -5.21 5.26 17.41
N ALA A 46 -4.85 6.45 16.92
CA ALA A 46 -5.19 7.73 17.56
C ALA A 46 -6.60 8.21 17.19
N GLY A 47 -7.35 7.45 16.37
CA GLY A 47 -8.69 7.80 15.91
C GLY A 47 -8.72 8.78 14.74
N ARG A 48 -7.57 9.11 14.18
CA ARG A 48 -7.48 10.00 13.02
C ARG A 48 -7.75 9.24 11.73
N VAL A 49 -8.42 9.90 10.79
CA VAL A 49 -8.70 9.35 9.47
C VAL A 49 -7.45 9.49 8.60
N GLU A 50 -7.04 8.39 7.98
CA GLU A 50 -5.93 8.33 7.04
C GLU A 50 -6.45 7.87 5.68
N TRP A 51 -6.07 8.59 4.62
CA TRP A 51 -6.39 8.22 3.24
C TRP A 51 -5.21 7.51 2.61
N CYS A 52 -5.47 6.33 2.06
CA CYS A 52 -4.43 5.40 1.62
C CYS A 52 -4.75 4.80 0.26
N LEU A 53 -3.70 4.34 -0.40
CA LEU A 53 -3.84 3.45 -1.56
C LEU A 53 -4.26 2.05 -1.10
N PRO A 54 -5.13 1.36 -1.83
CA PRO A 54 -5.52 -0.02 -1.50
C PRO A 54 -4.34 -0.97 -1.67
N LYS A 55 -4.19 -1.89 -0.73
CA LYS A 55 -3.12 -2.90 -0.73
C LYS A 55 -3.44 -4.02 0.26
N GLY A 56 -2.78 -5.15 0.10
CA GLY A 56 -2.86 -6.24 1.06
C GLY A 56 -1.86 -7.35 0.78
N HIS A 57 -1.87 -8.35 1.65
CA HIS A 57 -0.93 -9.46 1.62
C HIS A 57 -1.13 -10.36 0.41
N VAL A 58 -0.01 -10.84 -0.13
CA VAL A 58 -0.01 -11.87 -1.16
C VAL A 58 -0.57 -13.15 -0.54
N GLU A 59 -1.58 -13.73 -1.19
CA GLU A 59 -2.15 -15.01 -0.81
C GLU A 59 -1.57 -16.14 -1.66
N ASN A 60 -1.84 -17.38 -1.25
CA ASN A 60 -1.30 -18.60 -1.84
C ASN A 60 -1.25 -18.58 -3.37
N ASP A 61 -0.06 -18.75 -3.91
CA ASP A 61 0.20 -18.89 -5.34
C ASP A 61 -0.18 -17.70 -6.23
N GLU A 62 -0.58 -16.58 -5.62
CA GLU A 62 -0.84 -15.37 -6.39
C GLU A 62 0.46 -14.74 -6.88
N THR A 63 0.44 -14.22 -8.09
CA THR A 63 1.45 -13.25 -8.52
C THR A 63 1.19 -11.91 -7.83
N LEU A 64 2.19 -11.04 -7.82
CA LEU A 64 2.03 -9.70 -7.24
C LEU A 64 0.93 -8.91 -7.98
N GLU A 65 0.85 -9.04 -9.29
CA GLU A 65 -0.19 -8.41 -10.11
C GLU A 65 -1.59 -8.92 -9.74
N GLN A 66 -1.74 -10.23 -9.55
CA GLN A 66 -3.01 -10.82 -9.14
C GLN A 66 -3.43 -10.32 -7.76
N THR A 67 -2.47 -10.21 -6.83
CA THR A 67 -2.72 -9.64 -5.51
C THR A 67 -3.20 -8.19 -5.61
N ALA A 68 -2.54 -7.38 -6.43
CA ALA A 68 -2.92 -5.99 -6.63
C ALA A 68 -4.35 -5.87 -7.15
N VAL A 69 -4.71 -6.65 -8.17
CA VAL A 69 -6.08 -6.67 -8.73
C VAL A 69 -7.09 -7.07 -7.66
N ARG A 70 -6.82 -8.13 -6.92
CA ARG A 70 -7.72 -8.63 -5.87
C ARG A 70 -7.90 -7.62 -4.74
N GLU A 71 -6.81 -7.07 -4.22
CA GLU A 71 -6.86 -6.12 -3.11
C GLU A 71 -7.56 -4.82 -3.50
N VAL A 72 -7.31 -4.30 -4.70
CA VAL A 72 -8.02 -3.13 -5.19
C VAL A 72 -9.53 -3.42 -5.25
N ALA A 73 -9.94 -4.58 -5.75
CA ALA A 73 -11.35 -4.94 -5.83
C ALA A 73 -11.97 -5.13 -4.43
N GLU A 74 -11.28 -5.79 -3.51
CA GLU A 74 -11.78 -6.01 -2.15
C GLU A 74 -11.93 -4.70 -1.37
N GLU A 75 -10.94 -3.83 -1.44
CA GLU A 75 -10.92 -2.61 -0.64
C GLU A 75 -11.72 -1.45 -1.26
N THR A 76 -11.78 -1.37 -2.58
CA THR A 76 -12.43 -0.23 -3.26
C THR A 76 -13.70 -0.59 -4.02
N GLY A 77 -13.91 -1.85 -4.34
CA GLY A 77 -14.99 -2.31 -5.20
C GLY A 77 -14.67 -2.20 -6.70
N ILE A 78 -13.53 -1.65 -7.07
CA ILE A 78 -13.18 -1.41 -8.47
C ILE A 78 -12.39 -2.59 -9.03
N ILE A 79 -12.87 -3.07 -10.19
CA ILE A 79 -12.18 -4.11 -10.96
C ILE A 79 -11.24 -3.41 -11.92
N GLY A 80 -9.97 -3.81 -11.87
CA GLY A 80 -8.93 -3.19 -12.68
C GLY A 80 -8.08 -4.19 -13.44
N ARG A 81 -7.36 -3.69 -14.43
CA ARG A 81 -6.39 -4.43 -15.23
C ARG A 81 -5.03 -3.78 -15.05
N VAL A 82 -3.99 -4.58 -14.80
CA VAL A 82 -2.63 -4.08 -14.60
C VAL A 82 -2.06 -3.52 -15.91
N LEU A 83 -1.55 -2.28 -15.83
CA LEU A 83 -0.83 -1.63 -16.92
C LEU A 83 0.69 -1.68 -16.72
N GLY A 84 1.17 -1.72 -15.49
CA GLY A 84 2.59 -1.79 -15.20
C GLY A 84 2.93 -1.57 -13.73
N SER A 85 4.19 -1.76 -13.36
CA SER A 85 4.69 -1.53 -12.01
C SER A 85 4.98 -0.05 -11.78
N LEU A 86 4.66 0.43 -10.58
CA LEU A 86 4.97 1.80 -10.14
C LEU A 86 6.13 1.87 -9.16
N GLY A 87 6.59 0.71 -8.66
CA GLY A 87 7.66 0.64 -7.70
C GLY A 87 7.22 0.07 -6.36
N THR A 88 8.08 0.15 -5.38
CA THR A 88 7.89 -0.44 -4.06
C THR A 88 8.02 0.60 -2.96
N ILE A 89 7.32 0.33 -1.85
CA ILE A 89 7.54 1.02 -0.59
C ILE A 89 8.01 -0.02 0.42
N GLU A 90 9.08 0.29 1.15
CA GLU A 90 9.61 -0.59 2.18
C GLU A 90 9.38 0.00 3.57
N TYR A 91 9.01 -0.88 4.49
CA TYR A 91 8.83 -0.53 5.90
C TYR A 91 9.67 -1.47 6.76
N TRP A 92 10.31 -0.90 7.78
CA TRP A 92 11.03 -1.65 8.80
C TRP A 92 10.41 -1.31 10.15
N PHE A 93 9.99 -2.32 10.90
CA PHE A 93 9.50 -2.11 12.25
C PHE A 93 9.81 -3.32 13.13
N SER A 94 9.82 -3.12 14.44
CA SER A 94 10.05 -4.19 15.41
C SER A 94 8.71 -4.55 16.07
N GLY A 95 8.38 -5.84 16.03
CA GLY A 95 7.26 -6.42 16.75
C GLY A 95 7.76 -7.26 17.91
N SER A 96 6.90 -8.14 18.46
CA SER A 96 7.18 -9.01 19.59
C SER A 96 8.36 -9.95 19.31
N GLY A 97 9.58 -9.50 19.58
CA GLY A 97 10.79 -10.31 19.43
C GLY A 97 11.25 -10.51 17.99
N THR A 98 10.67 -9.81 17.01
CA THR A 98 11.06 -9.89 15.60
C THR A 98 11.22 -8.53 14.99
N ARG A 99 12.09 -8.44 13.99
CA ARG A 99 12.19 -7.29 13.10
C ARG A 99 11.41 -7.62 11.82
N VAL A 100 10.51 -6.75 11.43
CA VAL A 100 9.69 -6.97 10.24
C VAL A 100 10.20 -6.08 9.12
N HIS A 101 10.48 -6.71 7.97
CA HIS A 101 10.76 -6.02 6.72
C HIS A 101 9.55 -6.23 5.80
N LYS A 102 8.79 -5.17 5.59
CA LYS A 102 7.60 -5.20 4.75
C LYS A 102 7.87 -4.47 3.44
N VAL A 103 7.61 -5.16 2.34
CA VAL A 103 7.71 -4.59 0.99
C VAL A 103 6.32 -4.57 0.36
N VAL A 104 5.90 -3.42 -0.09
CA VAL A 104 4.62 -3.25 -0.79
C VAL A 104 4.90 -2.90 -2.24
N HIS A 105 4.47 -3.77 -3.16
CA HIS A 105 4.57 -3.56 -4.59
C HIS A 105 3.34 -2.84 -5.10
N HIS A 106 3.52 -1.71 -5.76
CA HIS A 106 2.41 -0.92 -6.30
C HIS A 106 2.37 -1.02 -7.82
N TYR A 107 1.17 -1.18 -8.34
CA TYR A 107 0.91 -1.31 -9.78
C TYR A 107 -0.05 -0.22 -10.24
N LEU A 108 0.11 0.17 -11.50
CA LEU A 108 -0.85 1.01 -12.18
C LEU A 108 -1.91 0.11 -12.79
N LEU A 109 -3.18 0.37 -12.46
CA LEU A 109 -4.32 -0.36 -12.99
C LEU A 109 -5.24 0.59 -13.74
N GLU A 110 -5.87 0.06 -14.80
CA GLU A 110 -6.98 0.71 -15.50
C GLU A 110 -8.28 0.12 -14.98
N ALA A 111 -9.22 0.97 -14.56
CA ALA A 111 -10.53 0.52 -14.13
C ALA A 111 -11.30 -0.08 -15.33
N THR A 112 -11.82 -1.28 -15.13
CA THR A 112 -12.59 -2.01 -16.16
C THR A 112 -14.01 -2.30 -15.74
N GLY A 113 -14.36 -2.13 -14.47
CA GLY A 113 -15.69 -2.38 -13.96
C GLY A 113 -15.79 -2.15 -12.46
N GLY A 114 -16.92 -2.52 -11.90
CA GLY A 114 -17.20 -2.36 -10.48
C GLY A 114 -17.68 -0.96 -10.10
N GLU A 115 -18.00 -0.81 -8.84
CA GLU A 115 -18.45 0.46 -8.25
C GLU A 115 -17.78 0.61 -6.90
N LEU A 116 -17.54 1.85 -6.47
CA LEU A 116 -16.94 2.12 -5.16
C LEU A 116 -17.76 1.47 -4.04
N SER A 117 -17.10 0.63 -3.25
CA SER A 117 -17.71 -0.05 -2.11
C SER A 117 -16.61 -0.50 -1.14
N ILE A 118 -16.87 -0.37 0.15
CA ILE A 118 -16.02 -0.92 1.21
C ILE A 118 -16.54 -2.27 1.72
N GLU A 119 -17.68 -2.74 1.22
CA GLU A 119 -18.33 -3.96 1.69
C GLU A 119 -17.52 -5.23 1.39
N GLY A 120 -16.70 -5.20 0.35
CA GLY A 120 -15.84 -6.33 -0.03
C GLY A 120 -14.56 -6.47 0.76
N ASP A 121 -14.26 -5.53 1.67
CA ASP A 121 -13.06 -5.58 2.51
C ASP A 121 -13.23 -6.66 3.59
N PRO A 122 -12.49 -7.79 3.53
CA PRO A 122 -12.65 -8.88 4.49
C PRO A 122 -12.23 -8.51 5.91
N ASP A 123 -11.35 -7.53 6.07
CA ASP A 123 -10.85 -7.07 7.36
C ASP A 123 -11.71 -5.94 7.95
N ALA A 124 -12.63 -5.39 7.17
CA ALA A 124 -13.54 -4.31 7.55
C ALA A 124 -12.82 -3.09 8.18
N GLU A 125 -11.61 -2.80 7.73
CA GLU A 125 -10.80 -1.69 8.24
C GLU A 125 -11.13 -0.38 7.55
N ALA A 126 -11.57 -0.42 6.30
CA ALA A 126 -11.93 0.79 5.55
C ALA A 126 -13.26 1.35 6.06
N ILE A 127 -13.29 2.66 6.29
CA ILE A 127 -14.50 3.39 6.71
C ILE A 127 -15.12 4.19 5.58
N ASP A 128 -14.36 4.43 4.50
CA ASP A 128 -14.84 5.16 3.34
C ASP A 128 -13.97 4.82 2.12
N VAL A 129 -14.50 5.11 0.95
CA VAL A 129 -13.81 4.96 -0.32
C VAL A 129 -14.21 6.12 -1.24
N ALA A 130 -13.28 6.63 -2.02
CA ALA A 130 -13.55 7.77 -2.88
C ALA A 130 -12.69 7.75 -4.14
N TRP A 131 -13.26 8.32 -5.21
CA TRP A 131 -12.46 8.76 -6.35
C TRP A 131 -11.91 10.14 -6.06
N ILE A 132 -10.61 10.31 -6.21
CA ILE A 132 -9.96 11.63 -6.12
C ILE A 132 -9.20 11.94 -7.40
N PRO A 133 -9.17 13.20 -7.84
CA PRO A 133 -8.35 13.55 -9.00
C PRO A 133 -6.89 13.21 -8.76
N LEU A 134 -6.25 12.56 -9.72
CA LEU A 134 -4.83 12.20 -9.60
C LEU A 134 -3.96 13.44 -9.35
N MET A 135 -4.31 14.56 -9.93
CA MET A 135 -3.60 15.83 -9.72
C MET A 135 -3.69 16.36 -8.29
N ASP A 136 -4.65 15.88 -7.48
CA ASP A 136 -4.88 16.36 -6.12
C ASP A 136 -4.37 15.40 -5.03
N VAL A 137 -3.61 14.37 -5.40
CA VAL A 137 -3.16 13.34 -4.45
C VAL A 137 -2.34 13.91 -3.30
N HIS A 138 -1.57 14.98 -3.52
CA HIS A 138 -0.76 15.59 -2.47
C HIS A 138 -1.59 16.18 -1.33
N SER A 139 -2.82 16.59 -1.60
CA SER A 139 -3.73 17.12 -0.58
C SER A 139 -4.65 16.06 0.02
N HIS A 140 -4.71 14.85 -0.54
CA HIS A 140 -5.62 13.80 -0.10
C HIS A 140 -4.93 12.60 0.54
N LEU A 141 -3.84 12.11 -0.04
CA LEU A 141 -3.13 10.96 0.53
C LEU A 141 -2.34 11.37 1.77
N THR A 142 -2.49 10.61 2.82
CA THR A 142 -1.87 10.90 4.12
C THR A 142 -0.36 10.69 4.11
N PHE A 143 0.10 9.64 3.41
CA PHE A 143 1.50 9.21 3.50
C PHE A 143 2.36 9.70 2.35
N PRO A 144 3.53 10.33 2.64
CA PRO A 144 4.43 10.81 1.59
C PRO A 144 4.90 9.74 0.62
N ASN A 145 5.11 8.51 1.10
CA ASN A 145 5.55 7.40 0.25
C ASN A 145 4.50 7.05 -0.80
N GLU A 146 3.22 7.08 -0.41
CA GLU A 146 2.12 6.80 -1.32
C GLU A 146 1.91 7.94 -2.31
N ARG A 147 2.12 9.18 -1.87
CA ARG A 147 2.09 10.35 -2.77
C ARG A 147 3.14 10.20 -3.88
N ARG A 148 4.31 9.67 -3.53
CA ARG A 148 5.38 9.43 -4.51
C ARG A 148 4.98 8.38 -5.53
N ILE A 149 4.34 7.30 -5.10
CA ILE A 149 3.82 6.27 -6.00
C ILE A 149 2.77 6.86 -6.96
N ALA A 150 1.86 7.67 -6.45
CA ALA A 150 0.85 8.34 -7.26
C ALA A 150 1.49 9.33 -8.25
N GLN A 151 2.58 9.99 -7.85
CA GLN A 151 3.34 10.87 -8.75
C GLN A 151 3.95 10.08 -9.91
N VAL A 152 4.48 8.90 -9.67
CA VAL A 152 4.99 8.01 -10.73
C VAL A 152 3.86 7.64 -11.70
N ALA A 153 2.66 7.36 -11.18
CA ALA A 153 1.49 7.08 -12.02
C ALA A 153 1.15 8.29 -12.91
N TRP A 154 1.16 9.49 -12.35
CA TRP A 154 0.94 10.71 -13.10
C TRP A 154 1.94 10.88 -14.24
N GLU A 155 3.23 10.71 -13.95
CA GLU A 155 4.30 10.84 -14.93
C GLU A 155 4.16 9.84 -16.07
N ARG A 156 3.77 8.60 -15.77
CA ARG A 156 3.54 7.58 -16.79
C ARG A 156 2.37 7.91 -17.70
N LEU A 157 1.28 8.41 -17.15
CA LEU A 157 0.11 8.79 -17.94
C LEU A 157 0.42 10.01 -18.81
N ALA A 158 1.15 10.97 -18.29
CA ALA A 158 1.58 12.16 -19.04
C ALA A 158 2.55 11.80 -20.17
N GLY A 159 3.41 10.80 -19.95
CA GLY A 159 4.38 10.33 -20.96
C GLY A 159 3.78 9.40 -22.01
N ALA A 160 2.55 8.92 -21.83
CA ALA A 160 1.89 7.99 -22.74
C ALA A 160 1.13 8.66 -23.89
N THR A 161 1.17 10.00 -23.97
CA THR A 161 0.56 10.78 -25.05
C THR A 161 1.52 10.99 -26.22
#